data_592b288864cb85e88e7c94c9154eb2c8
#
_entry.id   592b288864cb85e88e7c94c9154eb2c8
#
_cell.length_a   1.000
_cell.length_b   1.000
_cell.length_c   1.000
_cell.angle_alpha   90.00
_cell.angle_beta   90.00
_cell.angle_gamma   90.00
#
_symmetry.space_group_name_H-M   'P 1'
#
loop_
_entity.id
_entity.type
_entity.pdbx_description
1 polymer ?
#
loop_
_entity_poly.entity_id
_entity_poly.type
_entity_poly.pdbx_seq_one_letter_code
_entity_poly.pdbx_strand_id
1 'polypeptide(L)'
;MVTVSLRNWGLTPALSLSFVLLITIALCGCGGGGSTTEVESSSTSAIDTESLDELDLSELLDVEKDELKFGFIKLTDCAPIVIAKEMGYFEDEGLFVEVEAQANWKVLLDRVISGELDGAHMLAGQPIAATIGFGTKAHIITPYSLDLNGNGITVSPAIWKQMQENDAKLDTPTPPHPITADALKPIADAAASRGENLKMGMVFPVSTHNYEIRYWLAAAGIHPGFYTETDKVGTTDADVFLSVTPPPQMPATLEQGTICGYCVGEPWNQNAVVRDIGVAVCTNYEIWKNNPEKVFGITKEFADKNPNTVLALTKALIRAGKWLDEKNADGSFKNRVQAVKFLSQPNYVGADEDVIANSMTGTFLFQKSDRVDMPDFNVFFDHYASYPYYSDAIWFLTQMRRWGQITEPKPDSWYHETAKKVYRPDIYMDAADLLIKEGKLSASDFPMDTDGYKAPTADFIDGVEYDGKDPVGYLKKHEIGNKDEV
;
A
#
# COMPACT_ATOMS: atom_id res chain seq x y z
N MET A 1 26.17 -40.07 -33.95
CA MET A 1 25.95 -41.35 -33.26
C MET A 1 26.69 -41.32 -31.94
N VAL A 2 26.02 -40.99 -30.86
CA VAL A 2 26.44 -41.29 -29.49
C VAL A 2 25.15 -41.58 -28.70
N THR A 3 25.04 -42.80 -28.29
CA THR A 3 23.96 -43.38 -27.52
C THR A 3 24.16 -43.05 -26.05
N VAL A 4 23.14 -42.51 -25.34
CA VAL A 4 23.15 -42.39 -23.90
C VAL A 4 22.01 -43.25 -23.31
N SER A 5 22.45 -44.16 -22.45
CA SER A 5 21.69 -45.17 -21.75
C SER A 5 20.82 -44.59 -20.64
N LEU A 6 19.54 -45.02 -20.63
CA LEU A 6 18.61 -44.84 -19.52
C LEU A 6 18.87 -45.87 -18.40
N ARG A 7 19.07 -45.42 -17.18
CA ARG A 7 19.00 -46.27 -15.98
C ARG A 7 17.73 -45.99 -15.18
N ASN A 8 16.89 -47.01 -15.13
CA ASN A 8 15.76 -47.14 -14.19
C ASN A 8 16.25 -47.24 -12.74
N TRP A 9 15.63 -46.54 -11.83
CA TRP A 9 15.61 -46.86 -10.40
C TRP A 9 14.17 -46.95 -9.89
N GLY A 10 13.92 -48.04 -9.17
CA GLY A 10 12.63 -48.57 -8.83
C GLY A 10 11.90 -47.84 -7.70
N LEU A 11 10.62 -48.03 -7.74
CA LEU A 11 9.63 -47.72 -6.70
C LEU A 11 9.70 -48.72 -5.55
N THR A 12 9.69 -48.25 -4.32
CA THR A 12 9.25 -49.02 -3.14
C THR A 12 8.18 -48.24 -2.38
N PRO A 13 7.09 -48.91 -1.94
CA PRO A 13 6.02 -48.23 -1.23
C PRO A 13 6.29 -48.21 0.27
N ALA A 14 6.08 -47.09 0.94
CA ALA A 14 6.12 -46.97 2.40
C ALA A 14 4.73 -47.05 3.01
N LEU A 15 4.63 -47.94 3.99
CA LEU A 15 3.45 -48.25 4.78
C LEU A 15 2.98 -47.06 5.64
N SER A 16 1.66 -46.89 5.66
CA SER A 16 0.92 -46.10 6.65
C SER A 16 0.87 -46.81 8.00
N LEU A 17 1.34 -46.15 9.07
CA LEU A 17 1.09 -46.56 10.46
C LEU A 17 0.11 -45.57 11.10
N SER A 18 -1.11 -46.05 11.33
CA SER A 18 -2.09 -45.37 12.18
C SER A 18 -1.79 -45.68 13.64
N PHE A 19 -1.55 -44.65 14.47
CA PHE A 19 -1.51 -44.81 15.93
C PHE A 19 -2.88 -44.49 16.51
N VAL A 20 -3.53 -45.52 17.06
CA VAL A 20 -4.71 -45.40 17.92
C VAL A 20 -4.21 -45.35 19.37
N LEU A 21 -4.49 -44.29 20.09
CA LEU A 21 -4.20 -44.13 21.51
C LEU A 21 -5.46 -44.51 22.30
N LEU A 22 -5.42 -45.68 22.93
CA LEU A 22 -6.41 -46.16 23.94
C LEU A 22 -6.04 -45.56 25.30
N ILE A 23 -6.94 -44.78 25.89
CA ILE A 23 -6.85 -44.36 27.30
C ILE A 23 -7.70 -45.35 28.13
N THR A 24 -7.05 -46.15 28.96
CA THR A 24 -7.67 -46.99 29.96
C THR A 24 -7.80 -46.25 31.30
N ILE A 25 -9.04 -46.11 31.76
CA ILE A 25 -9.36 -45.59 33.10
C ILE A 25 -9.29 -46.78 34.08
N ALA A 26 -8.42 -46.69 35.06
CA ALA A 26 -8.41 -47.61 36.19
C ALA A 26 -9.07 -46.94 37.42
N LEU A 27 -10.18 -47.48 37.83
CA LEU A 27 -10.82 -47.22 39.13
C LEU A 27 -10.15 -48.09 40.21
N CYS A 28 -9.65 -47.46 41.25
CA CYS A 28 -9.44 -48.12 42.55
C CYS A 28 -9.94 -47.22 43.66
N GLY A 29 -10.96 -47.69 44.37
CA GLY A 29 -11.47 -47.04 45.56
C GLY A 29 -10.86 -47.69 46.83
N CYS A 30 -10.91 -46.90 47.91
CA CYS A 30 -11.15 -47.21 49.32
C CYS A 30 -10.48 -46.17 50.19
N GLY A 31 -11.19 -45.33 50.89
CA GLY A 31 -11.73 -45.58 52.21
C GLY A 31 -11.08 -44.72 53.28
N GLY A 32 -11.81 -43.78 53.89
CA GLY A 32 -11.67 -43.48 55.31
C GLY A 32 -11.19 -42.08 55.74
N GLY A 33 -12.07 -41.29 56.35
CA GLY A 33 -11.72 -40.40 57.47
C GLY A 33 -11.77 -38.88 57.22
N GLY A 34 -12.83 -38.26 57.73
CA GLY A 34 -13.29 -36.93 57.66
C GLY A 34 -12.32 -35.81 58.09
N SER A 35 -12.54 -34.67 57.50
CA SER A 35 -12.57 -33.35 58.15
C SER A 35 -13.20 -32.38 57.18
N THR A 36 -14.25 -31.74 57.59
CA THR A 36 -14.98 -30.69 56.91
C THR A 36 -14.15 -29.40 56.87
N THR A 37 -13.78 -28.94 55.71
CA THR A 37 -13.50 -27.52 55.42
C THR A 37 -14.25 -27.17 54.17
N GLU A 38 -15.22 -26.27 54.34
CA GLU A 38 -15.94 -25.62 53.25
C GLU A 38 -14.95 -24.91 52.33
N VAL A 39 -14.89 -25.34 51.10
CA VAL A 39 -14.26 -24.58 50.02
C VAL A 39 -15.40 -23.94 49.27
N GLU A 40 -15.47 -22.61 49.37
CA GLU A 40 -16.37 -21.79 48.55
C GLU A 40 -16.19 -22.17 47.06
N SER A 41 -17.26 -22.59 46.44
CA SER A 41 -17.36 -22.77 45.02
C SER A 41 -17.31 -21.38 44.39
N SER A 42 -16.18 -21.04 43.75
CA SER A 42 -16.13 -19.93 42.80
C SER A 42 -17.13 -20.23 41.71
N SER A 43 -18.19 -19.46 41.69
CA SER A 43 -19.17 -19.40 40.62
C SER A 43 -18.46 -19.11 39.31
N THR A 44 -18.49 -20.06 38.38
CA THR A 44 -18.34 -19.81 36.95
C THR A 44 -19.38 -18.76 36.61
N SER A 45 -18.93 -17.53 36.37
CA SER A 45 -19.79 -16.49 35.78
C SER A 45 -20.26 -17.06 34.45
N ALA A 46 -21.56 -17.34 34.36
CA ALA A 46 -22.22 -17.45 33.07
C ALA A 46 -21.90 -16.17 32.29
N ILE A 47 -21.37 -16.34 31.09
CA ILE A 47 -21.30 -15.25 30.13
C ILE A 47 -22.74 -14.82 29.93
N ASP A 48 -23.06 -13.59 30.36
CA ASP A 48 -24.32 -12.96 30.08
C ASP A 48 -24.50 -12.87 28.57
N THR A 49 -25.37 -13.69 28.05
CA THR A 49 -25.84 -13.66 26.66
C THR A 49 -26.94 -12.60 26.45
N GLU A 50 -27.07 -11.65 27.35
CA GLU A 50 -27.98 -10.50 27.23
C GLU A 50 -27.21 -9.25 26.86
N SER A 51 -26.77 -9.14 25.62
CA SER A 51 -26.75 -7.93 24.76
C SER A 51 -26.02 -8.23 23.45
N LEU A 52 -26.48 -9.17 22.68
CA LEU A 52 -26.52 -8.98 21.26
C LEU A 52 -27.69 -8.03 21.06
N ASP A 53 -27.42 -6.73 21.07
CA ASP A 53 -28.35 -5.77 20.52
C ASP A 53 -28.77 -6.33 19.18
N GLU A 54 -30.07 -6.57 18.98
CA GLU A 54 -30.61 -7.02 17.69
C GLU A 54 -30.16 -5.97 16.69
N LEU A 55 -29.15 -6.32 15.86
CA LEU A 55 -28.83 -5.55 14.67
C LEU A 55 -30.15 -5.35 13.95
N ASP A 56 -30.52 -4.10 13.73
CA ASP A 56 -31.71 -3.77 12.94
C ASP A 56 -31.41 -4.14 11.47
N LEU A 57 -31.63 -5.41 11.15
CA LEU A 57 -31.40 -5.96 9.82
C LEU A 57 -32.22 -5.26 8.73
N SER A 58 -33.18 -4.39 9.11
CA SER A 58 -33.95 -3.60 8.17
C SER A 58 -33.15 -2.51 7.45
N GLU A 59 -31.95 -2.15 7.94
CA GLU A 59 -31.03 -1.17 7.33
C GLU A 59 -29.92 -1.80 6.48
N LEU A 60 -29.74 -3.13 6.53
CA LEU A 60 -28.72 -3.81 5.73
C LEU A 60 -29.13 -3.87 4.25
N LEU A 61 -28.14 -3.68 3.38
CA LEU A 61 -28.31 -3.93 1.96
C LEU A 61 -28.50 -5.44 1.72
N ASP A 62 -29.37 -5.81 0.78
CA ASP A 62 -29.50 -7.19 0.29
C ASP A 62 -28.28 -7.50 -0.62
N VAL A 63 -27.18 -7.93 0.03
CA VAL A 63 -25.89 -8.18 -0.66
C VAL A 63 -25.97 -9.44 -1.49
N GLU A 64 -25.44 -9.38 -2.72
CA GLU A 64 -25.48 -10.49 -3.67
C GLU A 64 -24.45 -11.58 -3.31
N LYS A 65 -23.38 -11.20 -2.61
CA LYS A 65 -22.33 -12.08 -2.11
C LYS A 65 -21.84 -11.59 -0.76
N ASP A 66 -21.99 -12.38 0.27
CA ASP A 66 -21.64 -12.08 1.66
C ASP A 66 -20.27 -12.64 2.10
N GLU A 67 -19.84 -13.80 1.57
CA GLU A 67 -18.52 -14.38 1.84
C GLU A 67 -17.50 -13.86 0.82
N LEU A 68 -16.52 -13.08 1.28
CA LEU A 68 -15.54 -12.40 0.44
C LEU A 68 -14.11 -12.73 0.83
N LYS A 69 -13.20 -12.73 -0.17
CA LYS A 69 -11.75 -12.87 0.02
C LYS A 69 -11.02 -11.66 -0.53
N PHE A 70 -10.22 -11.01 0.33
CA PHE A 70 -9.41 -9.86 -0.07
C PHE A 70 -7.92 -10.17 0.07
N GLY A 71 -7.15 -9.73 -0.94
CA GLY A 71 -5.69 -9.84 -0.92
C GLY A 71 -5.02 -8.55 -0.49
N PHE A 72 -3.85 -8.66 0.17
CA PHE A 72 -3.03 -7.50 0.49
C PHE A 72 -1.53 -7.83 0.44
N ILE A 73 -0.70 -6.79 0.36
CA ILE A 73 0.75 -6.87 0.54
C ILE A 73 1.10 -6.32 1.92
N LYS A 74 2.10 -6.90 2.58
CA LYS A 74 2.56 -6.56 3.94
C LYS A 74 3.17 -5.16 4.00
N LEU A 75 2.31 -4.15 4.07
CA LEU A 75 2.57 -2.72 4.17
C LEU A 75 1.54 -2.08 5.09
N THR A 76 1.86 -0.98 5.75
CA THR A 76 0.96 -0.32 6.70
C THR A 76 -0.27 0.31 6.04
N ASP A 77 -0.20 0.60 4.75
CA ASP A 77 -1.28 1.15 3.94
C ASP A 77 -2.44 0.17 3.66
N CYS A 78 -2.29 -1.13 4.01
CA CYS A 78 -3.42 -2.06 4.07
C CYS A 78 -4.34 -1.84 5.30
N ALA A 79 -4.01 -0.89 6.18
CA ALA A 79 -4.70 -0.66 7.45
C ALA A 79 -6.24 -0.55 7.33
N PRO A 80 -6.84 0.16 6.35
CA PRO A 80 -8.30 0.23 6.27
C PRO A 80 -8.97 -1.14 6.13
N ILE A 81 -8.36 -2.09 5.38
CA ILE A 81 -8.89 -3.45 5.21
C ILE A 81 -8.78 -4.23 6.52
N VAL A 82 -7.62 -4.13 7.18
CA VAL A 82 -7.37 -4.82 8.46
C VAL A 82 -8.29 -4.28 9.54
N ILE A 83 -8.44 -2.96 9.65
CA ILE A 83 -9.30 -2.32 10.64
C ILE A 83 -10.78 -2.63 10.38
N ALA A 84 -11.23 -2.61 9.13
CA ALA A 84 -12.61 -2.98 8.81
C ALA A 84 -12.94 -4.40 9.27
N LYS A 85 -11.99 -5.33 9.17
CA LYS A 85 -12.13 -6.70 9.66
C LYS A 85 -12.07 -6.78 11.19
N GLU A 86 -11.02 -6.26 11.82
CA GLU A 86 -10.78 -6.42 13.26
C GLU A 86 -11.78 -5.64 14.13
N MET A 87 -12.38 -4.58 13.58
CA MET A 87 -13.41 -3.78 14.25
C MET A 87 -14.84 -4.23 13.90
N GLY A 88 -15.01 -5.30 13.11
CA GLY A 88 -16.33 -5.83 12.76
C GLY A 88 -17.11 -4.96 11.78
N TYR A 89 -16.47 -4.01 11.06
CA TYR A 89 -17.19 -3.11 10.15
C TYR A 89 -17.70 -3.83 8.90
N PHE A 90 -17.06 -4.93 8.47
CA PHE A 90 -17.58 -5.76 7.40
C PHE A 90 -18.82 -6.53 7.86
N GLU A 91 -18.76 -7.12 9.05
CA GLU A 91 -19.88 -7.85 9.66
C GLU A 91 -21.08 -6.94 9.93
N ASP A 92 -20.86 -5.69 10.34
CA ASP A 92 -21.90 -4.67 10.50
C ASP A 92 -22.65 -4.35 9.19
N GLU A 93 -22.04 -4.61 8.05
CA GLU A 93 -22.62 -4.46 6.71
C GLU A 93 -23.06 -5.82 6.09
N GLY A 94 -23.08 -6.90 6.88
CA GLY A 94 -23.50 -8.23 6.46
C GLY A 94 -22.46 -8.98 5.62
N LEU A 95 -21.17 -8.63 5.71
CA LEU A 95 -20.10 -9.23 4.94
C LEU A 95 -19.16 -10.04 5.82
N PHE A 96 -18.80 -11.24 5.38
CA PHE A 96 -17.84 -12.14 6.04
C PHE A 96 -16.55 -12.19 5.22
N VAL A 97 -15.54 -11.43 5.67
CA VAL A 97 -14.33 -11.19 4.89
C VAL A 97 -13.15 -12.00 5.40
N GLU A 98 -12.53 -12.78 4.53
CA GLU A 98 -11.22 -13.36 4.71
C GLU A 98 -10.15 -12.47 4.08
N VAL A 99 -9.04 -12.19 4.81
CA VAL A 99 -7.96 -11.31 4.34
C VAL A 99 -6.67 -12.12 4.23
N GLU A 100 -6.08 -12.19 3.03
CA GLU A 100 -4.91 -13.02 2.72
C GLU A 100 -3.70 -12.18 2.29
N ALA A 101 -2.54 -12.37 2.94
CA ALA A 101 -1.29 -11.78 2.47
C ALA A 101 -0.82 -12.45 1.17
N GLN A 102 -0.40 -11.64 0.19
CA GLN A 102 0.06 -12.09 -1.10
C GLN A 102 1.59 -11.93 -1.25
N ALA A 103 2.21 -12.76 -2.08
CA ALA A 103 3.66 -12.78 -2.25
C ALA A 103 4.22 -11.54 -2.97
N ASN A 104 3.47 -11.00 -3.93
CA ASN A 104 3.83 -9.82 -4.70
C ASN A 104 2.62 -9.24 -5.46
N TRP A 105 2.80 -8.05 -6.03
CA TRP A 105 1.75 -7.31 -6.73
C TRP A 105 1.19 -8.00 -7.98
N LYS A 106 2.04 -8.79 -8.69
CA LYS A 106 1.56 -9.53 -9.86
C LYS A 106 0.64 -10.68 -9.47
N VAL A 107 1.03 -11.48 -8.49
CA VAL A 107 0.22 -12.59 -7.97
C VAL A 107 -1.11 -12.06 -7.44
N LEU A 108 -1.10 -10.95 -6.70
CA LEU A 108 -2.29 -10.31 -6.18
C LEU A 108 -3.26 -9.92 -7.30
N LEU A 109 -2.77 -9.23 -8.34
CA LEU A 109 -3.58 -8.83 -9.49
C LEU A 109 -4.14 -10.04 -10.25
N ASP A 110 -3.31 -11.05 -10.53
CA ASP A 110 -3.72 -12.25 -11.27
C ASP A 110 -4.84 -13.01 -10.51
N ARG A 111 -4.77 -13.07 -9.17
CA ARG A 111 -5.80 -13.72 -8.33
C ARG A 111 -7.11 -12.93 -8.28
N VAL A 112 -7.07 -11.59 -8.37
CA VAL A 112 -8.29 -10.78 -8.52
C VAL A 112 -8.90 -10.98 -9.90
N ILE A 113 -8.08 -11.01 -10.95
CA ILE A 113 -8.55 -11.23 -12.32
C ILE A 113 -9.18 -12.63 -12.50
N SER A 114 -8.61 -13.64 -11.86
CA SER A 114 -9.14 -15.01 -11.91
C SER A 114 -10.39 -15.22 -11.06
N GLY A 115 -10.73 -14.29 -10.16
CA GLY A 115 -11.83 -14.41 -9.20
C GLY A 115 -11.51 -15.31 -7.99
N GLU A 116 -10.21 -15.65 -7.77
CA GLU A 116 -9.77 -16.28 -6.52
C GLU A 116 -9.79 -15.31 -5.34
N LEU A 117 -9.63 -14.01 -5.62
CA LEU A 117 -9.85 -12.90 -4.71
C LEU A 117 -10.97 -12.03 -5.27
N ASP A 118 -11.88 -11.61 -4.42
CA ASP A 118 -13.00 -10.72 -4.79
C ASP A 118 -12.55 -9.26 -4.92
N GLY A 119 -11.51 -8.88 -4.20
CA GLY A 119 -10.88 -7.57 -4.23
C GLY A 119 -9.52 -7.56 -3.56
N ALA A 120 -8.82 -6.46 -3.66
CA ALA A 120 -7.50 -6.37 -3.08
C ALA A 120 -7.02 -4.93 -2.84
N HIS A 121 -6.11 -4.80 -1.86
CA HIS A 121 -5.17 -3.72 -1.72
C HIS A 121 -4.27 -3.65 -2.95
N MET A 122 -4.39 -2.61 -3.76
CA MET A 122 -3.65 -2.44 -5.01
C MET A 122 -2.85 -1.14 -5.02
N LEU A 123 -1.74 -1.15 -5.75
CA LEU A 123 -1.06 0.09 -6.16
C LEU A 123 -2.03 0.96 -6.97
N ALA A 124 -2.09 2.26 -6.71
CA ALA A 124 -3.07 3.14 -7.34
C ALA A 124 -2.97 3.16 -8.89
N GLY A 125 -1.76 2.96 -9.43
CA GLY A 125 -1.55 2.82 -10.88
C GLY A 125 -1.91 1.45 -11.46
N GLN A 126 -2.12 0.41 -10.64
CA GLN A 126 -2.29 -0.97 -11.11
C GLN A 126 -3.64 -1.22 -11.80
N PRO A 127 -4.80 -0.74 -11.29
CA PRO A 127 -6.06 -0.82 -12.01
C PRO A 127 -6.04 -0.10 -13.36
N ILE A 128 -5.36 1.06 -13.41
CA ILE A 128 -5.19 1.86 -14.61
C ILE A 128 -4.38 1.10 -15.65
N ALA A 129 -3.22 0.59 -15.25
CA ALA A 129 -2.32 -0.18 -16.12
C ALA A 129 -3.00 -1.43 -16.69
N ALA A 130 -3.74 -2.18 -15.86
CA ALA A 130 -4.50 -3.34 -16.30
C ALA A 130 -5.58 -2.95 -17.31
N THR A 131 -6.29 -1.83 -17.08
CA THR A 131 -7.37 -1.38 -17.98
C THR A 131 -6.84 -0.92 -19.33
N ILE A 132 -5.69 -0.22 -19.39
CA ILE A 132 -5.08 0.18 -20.67
C ILE A 132 -4.28 -0.96 -21.33
N GLY A 133 -4.03 -2.08 -20.62
CA GLY A 133 -3.35 -3.26 -21.15
C GLY A 133 -1.83 -3.21 -21.03
N PHE A 134 -1.27 -2.43 -20.11
CA PHE A 134 0.15 -2.49 -19.81
C PHE A 134 0.44 -3.69 -18.88
N GLY A 135 1.18 -4.66 -19.38
CA GLY A 135 1.45 -5.92 -18.69
C GLY A 135 0.31 -6.93 -18.85
N THR A 136 -0.73 -6.82 -18.04
CA THR A 136 -1.94 -7.67 -18.09
C THR A 136 -3.12 -6.82 -18.52
N LYS A 137 -4.04 -7.38 -19.32
CA LYS A 137 -5.26 -6.66 -19.74
C LYS A 137 -6.47 -7.19 -18.97
N ALA A 138 -7.05 -6.34 -18.13
CA ALA A 138 -8.29 -6.60 -17.40
C ALA A 138 -8.95 -5.28 -17.03
N HIS A 139 -10.28 -5.23 -16.96
CA HIS A 139 -10.99 -4.05 -16.50
C HIS A 139 -11.13 -4.10 -14.99
N ILE A 140 -10.23 -3.43 -14.30
CA ILE A 140 -10.23 -3.26 -12.83
C ILE A 140 -10.74 -1.85 -12.52
N ILE A 141 -11.61 -1.74 -11.53
CA ILE A 141 -12.10 -0.45 -11.02
C ILE A 141 -11.75 -0.28 -9.55
N THR A 142 -11.76 0.95 -9.08
CA THR A 142 -11.60 1.26 -7.66
C THR A 142 -12.68 2.22 -7.18
N PRO A 143 -13.51 1.81 -6.20
CA PRO A 143 -14.46 2.68 -5.54
C PRO A 143 -13.88 3.42 -4.34
N TYR A 144 -12.64 3.08 -3.90
CA TYR A 144 -12.07 3.54 -2.65
C TYR A 144 -10.56 3.72 -2.75
N SER A 145 -10.05 4.89 -2.38
CA SER A 145 -8.62 5.13 -2.17
C SER A 145 -8.26 4.75 -0.73
N LEU A 146 -7.21 3.91 -0.56
CA LEU A 146 -6.87 3.39 0.78
C LEU A 146 -6.14 4.42 1.63
N ASP A 147 -5.26 5.21 1.01
CA ASP A 147 -4.46 6.20 1.71
C ASP A 147 -3.85 7.28 0.80
N LEU A 148 -3.32 8.30 1.45
CA LEU A 148 -2.39 9.27 0.88
C LEU A 148 -1.02 9.11 1.55
N ASN A 149 0.05 9.37 0.78
CA ASN A 149 1.44 9.34 1.24
C ASN A 149 1.88 7.92 1.68
N GLY A 150 2.70 7.79 2.72
CA GLY A 150 3.06 6.49 3.32
C GLY A 150 4.31 5.83 2.74
N ASN A 151 5.00 6.44 1.76
CA ASN A 151 6.25 5.94 1.18
C ASN A 151 7.47 6.77 1.59
N GLY A 152 8.64 6.16 1.51
CA GLY A 152 9.91 6.87 1.67
C GLY A 152 10.98 6.35 0.74
N ILE A 153 11.96 7.21 0.46
CA ILE A 153 13.21 6.88 -0.22
C ILE A 153 14.29 6.69 0.84
N THR A 154 14.89 5.50 0.86
CA THR A 154 15.97 5.13 1.77
C THR A 154 17.22 4.81 0.95
N VAL A 155 18.38 5.31 1.40
CA VAL A 155 19.69 5.01 0.82
C VAL A 155 20.57 4.24 1.81
N SER A 156 21.59 3.53 1.30
CA SER A 156 22.55 2.84 2.16
C SER A 156 23.41 3.85 2.92
N PRO A 157 23.95 3.48 4.09
CA PRO A 157 24.88 4.35 4.85
C PRO A 157 26.11 4.80 4.03
N ALA A 158 26.56 3.95 3.10
CA ALA A 158 27.67 4.28 2.21
C ALA A 158 27.31 5.38 1.20
N ILE A 159 26.10 5.35 0.63
CA ILE A 159 25.60 6.43 -0.23
C ILE A 159 25.34 7.69 0.59
N TRP A 160 24.71 7.55 1.74
CA TRP A 160 24.46 8.70 2.63
C TRP A 160 25.73 9.48 2.96
N LYS A 161 26.80 8.79 3.34
CA LYS A 161 28.09 9.40 3.60
C LYS A 161 28.62 10.19 2.39
N GLN A 162 28.51 9.63 1.17
CA GLN A 162 28.94 10.34 -0.04
C GLN A 162 28.05 11.56 -0.34
N MET A 163 26.74 11.47 -0.08
CA MET A 163 25.84 12.61 -0.19
C MET A 163 26.23 13.74 0.78
N GLN A 164 26.59 13.42 2.03
CA GLN A 164 27.11 14.39 2.99
C GLN A 164 28.44 15.02 2.54
N GLU A 165 29.32 14.25 1.92
CA GLU A 165 30.57 14.76 1.32
C GLU A 165 30.32 15.72 0.14
N ASN A 166 29.21 15.52 -0.60
CA ASN A 166 28.82 16.35 -1.73
C ASN A 166 28.03 17.61 -1.32
N ASP A 167 27.29 17.56 -0.20
CA ASP A 167 26.55 18.70 0.36
C ASP A 167 26.73 18.77 1.89
N ALA A 168 27.54 19.72 2.33
CA ALA A 168 27.84 19.94 3.75
C ALA A 168 26.61 20.28 4.61
N LYS A 169 25.47 20.67 4.02
CA LYS A 169 24.22 20.89 4.76
C LYS A 169 23.63 19.57 5.28
N LEU A 170 24.01 18.46 4.68
CA LEU A 170 23.57 17.12 5.09
C LEU A 170 24.40 16.54 6.23
N ASP A 171 25.60 17.09 6.51
CA ASP A 171 26.49 16.62 7.58
C ASP A 171 26.08 17.21 8.94
N THR A 172 24.85 16.94 9.33
CA THR A 172 24.26 17.35 10.62
C THR A 172 23.38 16.21 11.17
N PRO A 173 23.15 16.15 12.50
CA PRO A 173 22.25 15.16 13.10
C PRO A 173 20.79 15.25 12.60
N THR A 174 20.36 16.45 12.19
CA THR A 174 19.01 16.77 11.69
C THR A 174 19.15 17.64 10.44
N PRO A 175 19.43 17.02 9.28
CA PRO A 175 19.58 17.77 8.03
C PRO A 175 18.24 18.41 7.61
N PRO A 176 18.28 19.53 6.87
CA PRO A 176 17.06 20.16 6.40
C PRO A 176 16.32 19.29 5.37
N HIS A 177 15.01 19.15 5.52
CA HIS A 177 14.15 18.45 4.59
C HIS A 177 13.33 19.44 3.71
N PRO A 178 12.92 19.04 2.48
CA PRO A 178 13.20 17.76 1.80
C PRO A 178 14.66 17.62 1.36
N ILE A 179 15.20 16.40 1.42
CA ILE A 179 16.51 16.09 0.82
C ILE A 179 16.29 15.69 -0.63
N THR A 180 16.76 16.53 -1.54
CA THR A 180 16.69 16.30 -2.99
C THR A 180 17.78 15.33 -3.45
N ALA A 181 17.67 14.83 -4.70
CA ALA A 181 18.69 13.97 -5.28
C ALA A 181 19.94 14.71 -5.77
N ASP A 182 20.06 16.03 -5.57
CA ASP A 182 21.21 16.82 -6.02
C ASP A 182 22.54 16.27 -5.48
N ALA A 183 22.59 15.89 -4.22
CA ALA A 183 23.79 15.31 -3.60
C ALA A 183 24.09 13.88 -4.10
N LEU A 184 23.11 13.17 -4.70
CA LEU A 184 23.29 11.87 -5.32
C LEU A 184 23.86 11.99 -6.75
N LYS A 185 23.60 13.10 -7.45
CA LYS A 185 24.02 13.28 -8.85
C LYS A 185 25.52 13.08 -9.07
N PRO A 186 26.47 13.70 -8.31
CA PRO A 186 27.90 13.46 -8.50
C PRO A 186 28.30 11.99 -8.32
N ILE A 187 27.55 11.22 -7.47
CA ILE A 187 27.81 9.79 -7.25
C ILE A 187 27.39 8.98 -8.48
N ALA A 188 26.23 9.31 -9.07
CA ALA A 188 25.75 8.69 -10.29
C ALA A 188 26.69 8.98 -11.46
N ASP A 189 27.10 10.26 -11.64
CA ASP A 189 28.04 10.70 -12.69
C ASP A 189 29.41 9.98 -12.55
N ALA A 190 29.92 9.84 -11.33
CA ALA A 190 31.15 9.10 -11.06
C ALA A 190 31.03 7.61 -11.36
N ALA A 191 29.89 6.98 -11.07
CA ALA A 191 29.63 5.60 -11.44
C ALA A 191 29.61 5.43 -12.97
N ALA A 192 28.86 6.28 -13.68
CA ALA A 192 28.75 6.27 -15.13
C ALA A 192 30.13 6.45 -15.81
N SER A 193 31.00 7.31 -15.26
CA SER A 193 32.37 7.50 -15.80
C SER A 193 33.25 6.24 -15.71
N ARG A 194 32.89 5.30 -14.83
CA ARG A 194 33.56 3.98 -14.72
C ARG A 194 32.85 2.87 -15.52
N GLY A 195 31.76 3.22 -16.25
CA GLY A 195 30.92 2.25 -16.96
C GLY A 195 30.03 1.43 -16.02
N GLU A 196 29.74 1.96 -14.84
CA GLU A 196 28.86 1.38 -13.82
C GLU A 196 27.58 2.21 -13.71
N ASN A 197 26.48 1.59 -13.22
CA ASN A 197 25.26 2.31 -12.88
C ASN A 197 24.88 2.05 -11.42
N LEU A 198 24.42 3.08 -10.73
CA LEU A 198 23.78 2.90 -9.45
C LEU A 198 22.50 2.06 -9.64
N LYS A 199 22.20 1.21 -8.67
CA LYS A 199 20.98 0.39 -8.68
C LYS A 199 20.14 0.71 -7.48
N MET A 200 18.88 1.10 -7.71
CA MET A 200 17.91 1.34 -6.67
C MET A 200 16.69 0.42 -6.84
N GLY A 201 15.98 0.17 -5.74
CA GLY A 201 14.80 -0.68 -5.71
C GLY A 201 13.51 0.11 -5.86
N MET A 202 12.53 -0.47 -6.54
CA MET A 202 11.13 -0.07 -6.55
C MET A 202 10.25 -1.31 -6.50
N VAL A 203 8.96 -1.17 -6.14
CA VAL A 203 8.14 -2.36 -5.84
C VAL A 203 7.46 -2.97 -7.06
N PHE A 204 7.12 -2.14 -8.08
CA PHE A 204 6.48 -2.59 -9.31
C PHE A 204 6.51 -1.49 -10.38
N PRO A 205 6.53 -1.81 -11.71
CA PRO A 205 6.64 -0.81 -12.77
C PRO A 205 5.55 0.26 -12.80
N VAL A 206 4.35 -0.03 -12.30
CA VAL A 206 3.21 0.90 -12.28
C VAL A 206 2.86 1.36 -10.87
N SER A 207 3.83 1.28 -9.96
CA SER A 207 3.66 1.74 -8.57
C SER A 207 3.94 3.22 -8.42
N THR A 208 3.30 3.85 -7.44
CA THR A 208 3.64 5.19 -6.97
C THR A 208 5.12 5.28 -6.62
N HIS A 209 5.66 4.29 -5.91
CA HIS A 209 7.09 4.16 -5.57
C HIS A 209 8.02 4.29 -6.78
N ASN A 210 7.67 3.66 -7.93
CA ASN A 210 8.44 3.77 -9.16
C ASN A 210 8.37 5.19 -9.73
N TYR A 211 7.20 5.80 -9.73
CA TYR A 211 7.04 7.15 -10.26
C TYR A 211 7.63 8.21 -9.34
N GLU A 212 7.56 8.02 -8.03
CA GLU A 212 8.15 8.93 -7.04
C GLU A 212 9.67 8.93 -7.06
N ILE A 213 10.31 7.75 -7.08
CA ILE A 213 11.77 7.70 -7.18
C ILE A 213 12.25 8.24 -8.51
N ARG A 214 11.52 8.01 -9.63
CA ARG A 214 11.80 8.63 -10.93
C ARG A 214 11.64 10.14 -10.88
N TYR A 215 10.61 10.63 -10.18
CA TYR A 215 10.35 12.05 -10.01
C TYR A 215 11.47 12.72 -9.22
N TRP A 216 11.84 12.14 -8.07
CA TRP A 216 12.92 12.61 -7.21
C TRP A 216 14.27 12.68 -7.92
N LEU A 217 14.62 11.64 -8.69
CA LEU A 217 15.84 11.60 -9.51
C LEU A 217 15.80 12.67 -10.61
N ALA A 218 14.68 12.74 -11.36
CA ALA A 218 14.55 13.67 -12.49
C ALA A 218 14.55 15.14 -12.05
N ALA A 219 13.98 15.47 -10.89
CA ALA A 219 14.02 16.81 -10.32
C ALA A 219 15.45 17.32 -10.07
N ALA A 220 16.41 16.41 -9.85
CA ALA A 220 17.84 16.71 -9.70
C ALA A 220 18.65 16.53 -11.00
N GLY A 221 18.00 16.35 -12.14
CA GLY A 221 18.67 16.17 -13.43
C GLY A 221 19.34 14.79 -13.59
N ILE A 222 18.89 13.75 -12.85
CA ILE A 222 19.34 12.36 -12.99
C ILE A 222 18.30 11.62 -13.81
N HIS A 223 18.72 10.97 -14.90
CA HIS A 223 17.81 10.24 -15.77
C HIS A 223 17.48 8.85 -15.19
N PRO A 224 16.21 8.54 -14.86
CA PRO A 224 15.83 7.24 -14.25
C PRO A 224 15.56 6.13 -15.30
N GLY A 225 15.74 6.42 -16.59
CA GLY A 225 15.49 5.51 -17.72
C GLY A 225 14.07 5.58 -18.29
N PHE A 226 13.91 4.99 -19.47
CA PHE A 226 12.63 4.84 -20.16
C PHE A 226 12.24 3.38 -20.34
N TYR A 227 10.93 3.13 -20.33
CA TYR A 227 10.34 1.91 -20.88
C TYR A 227 10.24 2.04 -22.40
N THR A 228 10.54 0.97 -23.12
CA THR A 228 10.41 0.91 -24.58
C THR A 228 9.71 -0.40 -24.99
N GLU A 229 9.47 -0.59 -26.29
CA GLU A 229 8.94 -1.87 -26.78
C GLU A 229 9.84 -3.05 -26.44
N THR A 230 11.15 -2.84 -26.42
CA THR A 230 12.16 -3.88 -26.14
C THR A 230 12.66 -3.86 -24.70
N ASP A 231 12.53 -2.77 -23.97
CA ASP A 231 12.88 -2.64 -22.55
C ASP A 231 11.64 -2.47 -21.67
N LYS A 232 11.20 -3.57 -21.06
CA LYS A 232 10.06 -3.59 -20.12
C LYS A 232 10.50 -3.36 -18.67
N VAL A 233 11.79 -3.16 -18.43
CA VAL A 233 12.36 -2.85 -17.10
C VAL A 233 12.45 -1.34 -16.89
N GLY A 234 12.59 -0.58 -17.98
CA GLY A 234 12.64 0.89 -17.95
C GLY A 234 14.04 1.42 -17.61
N THR A 235 15.08 0.82 -18.19
CA THR A 235 16.49 1.17 -17.97
C THR A 235 17.15 1.85 -19.17
N THR A 236 16.41 2.02 -20.27
CA THR A 236 16.93 2.72 -21.47
C THR A 236 17.32 4.15 -21.10
N ASP A 237 18.54 4.54 -21.41
CA ASP A 237 19.14 5.86 -21.11
C ASP A 237 19.24 6.22 -19.62
N ALA A 238 19.21 5.24 -18.72
CA ALA A 238 19.22 5.49 -17.28
C ALA A 238 20.63 5.78 -16.73
N ASP A 239 20.74 6.83 -15.92
CA ASP A 239 21.89 7.09 -15.03
C ASP A 239 21.80 6.21 -13.77
N VAL A 240 20.57 5.91 -13.32
CA VAL A 240 20.26 5.06 -12.17
C VAL A 240 19.29 3.96 -12.59
N PHE A 241 19.68 2.70 -12.42
CA PHE A 241 18.84 1.54 -12.74
C PHE A 241 17.85 1.26 -11.61
N LEU A 242 16.56 1.18 -11.96
CA LEU A 242 15.50 0.80 -11.02
C LEU A 242 15.14 -0.68 -11.22
N SER A 243 15.09 -1.44 -10.12
CA SER A 243 14.79 -2.87 -10.14
C SER A 243 13.63 -3.21 -9.23
N VAL A 244 12.80 -4.16 -9.65
CA VAL A 244 11.65 -4.64 -8.86
C VAL A 244 12.15 -5.47 -7.68
N THR A 245 11.78 -5.07 -6.46
CA THR A 245 12.06 -5.81 -5.24
C THR A 245 10.78 -5.83 -4.38
N PRO A 246 10.34 -7.00 -3.89
CA PRO A 246 9.20 -7.07 -2.98
C PRO A 246 9.43 -6.26 -1.69
N PRO A 247 8.42 -5.52 -1.18
CA PRO A 247 8.58 -4.63 -0.03
C PRO A 247 9.30 -5.23 1.18
N PRO A 248 8.96 -6.42 1.70
CA PRO A 248 9.64 -7.00 2.86
C PRO A 248 11.11 -7.38 2.60
N GLN A 249 11.53 -7.46 1.34
CA GLN A 249 12.91 -7.81 0.96
C GLN A 249 13.81 -6.58 0.77
N MET A 250 13.24 -5.37 0.68
CA MET A 250 14.00 -4.14 0.44
C MET A 250 15.15 -3.92 1.45
N PRO A 251 14.92 -3.98 2.78
CA PRO A 251 15.99 -3.78 3.76
C PRO A 251 17.13 -4.79 3.60
N ALA A 252 16.82 -6.07 3.41
CA ALA A 252 17.83 -7.11 3.24
C ALA A 252 18.63 -6.94 1.94
N THR A 253 17.97 -6.52 0.86
CA THR A 253 18.61 -6.27 -0.46
C THR A 253 19.55 -5.05 -0.39
N LEU A 254 19.18 -4.02 0.39
CA LEU A 254 20.04 -2.86 0.70
C LEU A 254 21.26 -3.27 1.54
N GLU A 255 21.04 -4.02 2.61
CA GLU A 255 22.10 -4.51 3.51
C GLU A 255 23.13 -5.36 2.79
N GLN A 256 22.69 -6.17 1.82
CA GLN A 256 23.57 -6.99 0.97
C GLN A 256 24.30 -6.17 -0.12
N GLY A 257 24.00 -4.89 -0.29
CA GLY A 257 24.61 -4.03 -1.31
C GLY A 257 24.18 -4.35 -2.74
N THR A 258 23.11 -5.14 -2.95
CA THR A 258 22.56 -5.43 -4.28
C THR A 258 21.93 -4.19 -4.89
N ILE A 259 21.30 -3.36 -4.05
CA ILE A 259 20.81 -2.01 -4.35
C ILE A 259 21.46 -1.02 -3.39
N CYS A 260 21.63 0.22 -3.83
CA CYS A 260 22.21 1.28 -3.02
C CYS A 260 21.17 2.20 -2.36
N GLY A 261 19.91 2.04 -2.71
CA GLY A 261 18.75 2.74 -2.17
C GLY A 261 17.47 2.16 -2.75
N TYR A 262 16.33 2.63 -2.30
CA TYR A 262 15.01 2.20 -2.78
C TYR A 262 13.91 3.21 -2.43
N CYS A 263 12.75 3.09 -3.10
CA CYS A 263 11.49 3.66 -2.66
C CYS A 263 10.52 2.54 -2.29
N VAL A 264 9.95 2.58 -1.09
CA VAL A 264 9.03 1.57 -0.56
C VAL A 264 8.05 2.18 0.44
N GLY A 265 6.88 1.56 0.58
CA GLY A 265 5.91 1.87 1.64
C GLY A 265 6.39 1.38 3.02
N GLU A 266 5.80 1.95 4.07
CA GLU A 266 6.10 1.56 5.44
C GLU A 266 5.56 0.14 5.78
N PRO A 267 6.22 -0.58 6.69
CA PRO A 267 7.24 -0.13 7.65
C PRO A 267 8.70 -0.37 7.21
N TRP A 268 8.96 -0.59 5.94
CA TRP A 268 10.26 -1.10 5.49
C TRP A 268 11.37 -0.04 5.43
N ASN A 269 11.04 1.25 5.35
CA ASN A 269 12.02 2.33 5.58
C ASN A 269 12.39 2.38 7.06
N GLN A 270 11.39 2.38 7.95
CA GLN A 270 11.62 2.39 9.39
C GLN A 270 12.39 1.16 9.87
N ASN A 271 12.14 -0.02 9.27
CA ASN A 271 12.91 -1.23 9.54
C ASN A 271 14.41 -1.03 9.23
N ALA A 272 14.73 -0.43 8.10
CA ALA A 272 16.12 -0.17 7.72
C ALA A 272 16.79 0.87 8.64
N VAL A 273 16.08 1.93 9.00
CA VAL A 273 16.60 2.99 9.89
C VAL A 273 16.85 2.47 11.30
N VAL A 274 15.90 1.72 11.88
CA VAL A 274 16.05 1.15 13.24
C VAL A 274 17.21 0.16 13.30
N ARG A 275 17.49 -0.57 12.22
CA ARG A 275 18.60 -1.52 12.11
C ARG A 275 19.94 -0.88 11.72
N ASP A 276 20.03 0.44 11.51
CA ASP A 276 21.23 1.15 11.02
C ASP A 276 21.75 0.66 9.66
N ILE A 277 20.89 0.09 8.82
CA ILE A 277 21.25 -0.38 7.48
C ILE A 277 20.78 0.58 6.37
N GLY A 278 20.04 1.62 6.72
CA GLY A 278 19.54 2.63 5.80
C GLY A 278 19.30 3.96 6.46
N VAL A 279 19.30 5.02 5.65
CA VAL A 279 18.92 6.38 6.01
C VAL A 279 17.78 6.78 5.09
N ALA A 280 16.63 7.13 5.64
CA ALA A 280 15.54 7.71 4.87
C ALA A 280 15.93 9.15 4.50
N VAL A 281 15.85 9.49 3.22
CA VAL A 281 16.30 10.80 2.74
C VAL A 281 15.14 11.68 2.28
N CYS A 282 14.03 11.08 1.87
CA CYS A 282 12.86 11.82 1.39
C CYS A 282 11.61 10.97 1.55
N THR A 283 10.52 11.59 1.96
CA THR A 283 9.20 10.96 1.97
C THR A 283 8.44 11.33 0.69
N ASN A 284 7.45 10.52 0.30
CA ASN A 284 6.60 10.89 -0.82
C ASN A 284 5.72 12.12 -0.51
N TYR A 285 5.38 12.36 0.76
CA TYR A 285 4.76 13.61 1.19
C TYR A 285 5.60 14.85 0.82
N GLU A 286 6.94 14.74 0.86
CA GLU A 286 7.86 15.80 0.46
C GLU A 286 8.06 15.88 -1.05
N ILE A 287 7.84 14.77 -1.80
CA ILE A 287 7.89 14.76 -3.27
C ILE A 287 6.63 15.39 -3.85
N TRP A 288 5.48 15.01 -3.34
CA TRP A 288 4.17 15.54 -3.69
C TRP A 288 3.22 15.42 -2.51
N LYS A 289 2.92 16.53 -1.87
CA LYS A 289 2.06 16.59 -0.68
C LYS A 289 0.67 16.01 -0.96
N ASN A 290 0.23 15.10 -0.11
CA ASN A 290 -1.06 14.41 -0.21
C ASN A 290 -1.25 13.66 -1.54
N ASN A 291 -0.18 12.99 -1.99
CA ASN A 291 -0.24 12.13 -3.17
C ASN A 291 -1.04 10.84 -2.90
N PRO A 292 -1.73 10.29 -3.94
CA PRO A 292 -2.45 9.01 -3.83
C PRO A 292 -1.44 7.86 -3.81
N GLU A 293 -1.69 6.85 -2.97
CA GLU A 293 -0.75 5.74 -2.86
C GLU A 293 -1.39 4.38 -3.15
N LYS A 294 -2.41 3.98 -2.41
CA LYS A 294 -3.08 2.70 -2.61
C LYS A 294 -4.58 2.86 -2.85
N VAL A 295 -5.14 1.86 -3.49
CA VAL A 295 -6.58 1.79 -3.76
C VAL A 295 -7.11 0.39 -3.45
N PHE A 296 -8.40 0.28 -3.20
CA PHE A 296 -9.09 -1.00 -3.18
C PHE A 296 -9.60 -1.33 -4.58
N GLY A 297 -9.01 -2.37 -5.19
CA GLY A 297 -9.29 -2.76 -6.57
C GLY A 297 -10.17 -4.00 -6.66
N ILE A 298 -11.16 -3.96 -7.55
CA ILE A 298 -12.07 -5.06 -7.90
C ILE A 298 -12.22 -5.15 -9.41
N THR A 299 -12.61 -6.32 -9.93
CA THR A 299 -12.96 -6.39 -11.36
C THR A 299 -14.28 -5.65 -11.61
N LYS A 300 -14.39 -5.01 -12.79
CA LYS A 300 -15.66 -4.42 -13.19
C LYS A 300 -16.79 -5.46 -13.26
N GLU A 301 -16.46 -6.69 -13.67
CA GLU A 301 -17.42 -7.79 -13.71
C GLU A 301 -17.97 -8.13 -12.31
N PHE A 302 -17.12 -8.16 -11.28
CA PHE A 302 -17.56 -8.36 -9.91
C PHE A 302 -18.49 -7.24 -9.46
N ALA A 303 -18.13 -5.99 -9.72
CA ALA A 303 -18.95 -4.84 -9.36
C ALA A 303 -20.32 -4.81 -10.05
N ASP A 304 -20.36 -5.18 -11.34
CA ASP A 304 -21.61 -5.22 -12.09
C ASP A 304 -22.57 -6.32 -11.59
N LYS A 305 -22.03 -7.43 -11.09
CA LYS A 305 -22.80 -8.56 -10.57
C LYS A 305 -23.22 -8.39 -9.10
N ASN A 306 -22.48 -7.60 -8.35
CA ASN A 306 -22.63 -7.49 -6.89
C ASN A 306 -22.67 -6.02 -6.44
N PRO A 307 -23.57 -5.17 -6.98
CA PRO A 307 -23.58 -3.74 -6.68
C PRO A 307 -23.84 -3.42 -5.20
N ASN A 308 -24.75 -4.12 -4.51
CA ASN A 308 -25.00 -3.90 -3.10
C ASN A 308 -23.83 -4.36 -2.23
N THR A 309 -23.19 -5.49 -2.58
CA THR A 309 -21.98 -5.97 -1.93
C THR A 309 -20.85 -4.92 -2.03
N VAL A 310 -20.68 -4.28 -3.21
CA VAL A 310 -19.67 -3.22 -3.41
C VAL A 310 -20.00 -1.97 -2.60
N LEU A 311 -21.25 -1.58 -2.47
CA LEU A 311 -21.66 -0.49 -1.58
C LEU A 311 -21.37 -0.83 -0.11
N ALA A 312 -21.76 -2.02 0.35
CA ALA A 312 -21.55 -2.49 1.71
C ALA A 312 -20.04 -2.51 2.08
N LEU A 313 -19.19 -3.11 1.23
CA LEU A 313 -17.74 -3.11 1.47
C LEU A 313 -17.14 -1.69 1.46
N THR A 314 -17.64 -0.80 0.60
CA THR A 314 -17.15 0.60 0.54
C THR A 314 -17.55 1.36 1.82
N LYS A 315 -18.76 1.17 2.34
CA LYS A 315 -19.18 1.71 3.65
C LYS A 315 -18.25 1.26 4.78
N ALA A 316 -17.93 -0.04 4.85
CA ALA A 316 -17.05 -0.59 5.87
C ALA A 316 -15.64 0.01 5.79
N LEU A 317 -15.07 0.15 4.59
CA LEU A 317 -13.76 0.76 4.38
C LEU A 317 -13.73 2.26 4.73
N ILE A 318 -14.77 3.03 4.38
CA ILE A 318 -14.92 4.45 4.77
C ILE A 318 -14.89 4.58 6.29
N ARG A 319 -15.64 3.75 7.02
CA ARG A 319 -15.66 3.75 8.49
C ARG A 319 -14.28 3.42 9.07
N ALA A 320 -13.58 2.47 8.49
CA ALA A 320 -12.23 2.09 8.92
C ALA A 320 -11.20 3.21 8.70
N GLY A 321 -11.24 3.88 7.54
CA GLY A 321 -10.41 5.06 7.29
C GLY A 321 -10.67 6.17 8.29
N LYS A 322 -11.97 6.49 8.55
CA LYS A 322 -12.37 7.48 9.56
C LYS A 322 -11.84 7.13 10.96
N TRP A 323 -12.00 5.87 11.38
CA TRP A 323 -11.49 5.40 12.67
C TRP A 323 -9.97 5.56 12.80
N LEU A 324 -9.23 5.30 11.73
CA LEU A 324 -7.77 5.46 11.70
C LEU A 324 -7.33 6.91 11.93
N ASP A 325 -8.05 7.88 11.38
CA ASP A 325 -7.67 9.30 11.45
C ASP A 325 -8.35 10.06 12.58
N GLU A 326 -9.16 9.38 13.41
CA GLU A 326 -9.83 10.01 14.56
C GLU A 326 -8.79 10.56 15.55
N LYS A 327 -8.98 11.81 15.97
CA LYS A 327 -8.06 12.53 16.84
C LYS A 327 -8.65 12.82 18.21
N ASN A 328 -7.78 12.83 19.21
CA ASN A 328 -8.07 13.34 20.53
C ASN A 328 -8.14 14.88 20.52
N ALA A 329 -8.61 15.47 21.62
CA ALA A 329 -8.71 16.93 21.76
C ALA A 329 -7.34 17.66 21.67
N ASP A 330 -6.25 16.97 21.93
CA ASP A 330 -4.87 17.49 21.82
C ASP A 330 -4.26 17.35 20.42
N GLY A 331 -5.04 16.79 19.46
CA GLY A 331 -4.59 16.56 18.08
C GLY A 331 -3.84 15.24 17.85
N SER A 332 -3.56 14.46 18.89
CA SER A 332 -2.96 13.13 18.74
C SER A 332 -3.95 12.13 18.16
N PHE A 333 -3.46 11.11 17.45
CA PHE A 333 -4.33 10.05 16.94
C PHE A 333 -4.89 9.18 18.07
N LYS A 334 -6.19 8.99 18.06
CA LYS A 334 -6.91 8.25 19.10
C LYS A 334 -6.67 6.75 19.00
N ASN A 335 -6.67 6.21 17.79
CA ASN A 335 -6.78 4.79 17.53
C ASN A 335 -5.53 4.15 16.90
N ARG A 336 -4.55 4.96 16.45
CA ARG A 336 -3.37 4.47 15.71
C ARG A 336 -2.52 3.50 16.51
N VAL A 337 -2.43 3.65 17.85
CA VAL A 337 -1.71 2.68 18.72
C VAL A 337 -2.38 1.30 18.69
N GLN A 338 -3.71 1.25 18.62
CA GLN A 338 -4.43 -0.02 18.48
C GLN A 338 -4.24 -0.61 17.06
N ALA A 339 -4.29 0.25 16.03
CA ALA A 339 -4.01 -0.17 14.65
C ALA A 339 -2.61 -0.79 14.52
N VAL A 340 -1.59 -0.20 15.14
CA VAL A 340 -0.22 -0.74 15.18
C VAL A 340 -0.20 -2.17 15.74
N LYS A 341 -0.92 -2.43 16.84
CA LYS A 341 -1.02 -3.78 17.43
C LYS A 341 -1.68 -4.80 16.51
N PHE A 342 -2.70 -4.40 15.75
CA PHE A 342 -3.29 -5.29 14.75
C PHE A 342 -2.31 -5.55 13.61
N LEU A 343 -1.72 -4.50 13.05
CA LEU A 343 -0.81 -4.61 11.91
C LEU A 343 0.47 -5.40 12.24
N SER A 344 0.96 -5.36 13.49
CA SER A 344 2.16 -6.10 13.91
C SER A 344 1.96 -7.62 13.96
N GLN A 345 0.72 -8.11 13.94
CA GLN A 345 0.45 -9.53 13.96
C GLN A 345 1.01 -10.24 12.71
N PRO A 346 1.51 -11.50 12.86
CA PRO A 346 2.17 -12.22 11.76
C PRO A 346 1.28 -12.48 10.52
N ASN A 347 -0.04 -12.57 10.71
CA ASN A 347 -1.02 -12.72 9.63
C ASN A 347 -1.27 -11.44 8.85
N TYR A 348 -0.87 -10.27 9.38
CA TYR A 348 -0.94 -8.98 8.71
C TYR A 348 0.45 -8.51 8.26
N VAL A 349 0.90 -7.31 8.63
CA VAL A 349 2.21 -6.79 8.22
C VAL A 349 3.34 -7.60 8.86
N GLY A 350 3.24 -7.89 10.17
CA GLY A 350 4.16 -8.76 10.88
C GLY A 350 5.53 -8.14 11.14
N ALA A 351 5.64 -6.82 11.15
CA ALA A 351 6.82 -6.11 11.64
C ALA A 351 6.63 -5.73 13.11
N ASP A 352 7.72 -5.41 13.81
CA ASP A 352 7.69 -5.03 15.22
C ASP A 352 6.83 -3.78 15.45
N GLU A 353 6.07 -3.74 16.56
CA GLU A 353 5.19 -2.63 16.91
C GLU A 353 5.93 -1.28 16.91
N ASP A 354 7.12 -1.22 17.50
CA ASP A 354 7.92 0.01 17.57
C ASP A 354 8.35 0.50 16.18
N VAL A 355 8.58 -0.41 15.24
CA VAL A 355 8.94 -0.09 13.85
C VAL A 355 7.72 0.49 13.13
N ILE A 356 6.56 -0.16 13.22
CA ILE A 356 5.31 0.32 12.62
C ILE A 356 4.90 1.67 13.23
N ALA A 357 5.01 1.82 14.57
CA ALA A 357 4.62 3.03 15.28
C ALA A 357 5.38 4.27 14.82
N ASN A 358 6.64 4.13 14.38
CA ASN A 358 7.47 5.27 13.95
C ASN A 358 6.84 6.10 12.82
N SER A 359 6.00 5.51 11.98
CA SER A 359 5.33 6.20 10.86
C SER A 359 3.81 6.27 11.01
N MET A 360 3.22 5.35 11.80
CA MET A 360 1.76 5.28 11.95
C MET A 360 1.20 6.22 13.01
N THR A 361 2.02 6.73 13.94
CA THR A 361 1.53 7.52 15.09
C THR A 361 1.78 9.02 14.99
N GLY A 362 2.00 9.53 13.75
CA GLY A 362 2.16 10.96 13.49
C GLY A 362 3.59 11.47 13.55
N THR A 363 4.56 10.56 13.50
CA THR A 363 5.99 10.90 13.42
C THR A 363 6.63 10.17 12.24
N PHE A 364 7.86 10.56 11.87
CA PHE A 364 8.70 9.85 10.93
C PHE A 364 10.16 9.90 11.38
N LEU A 365 10.86 8.78 11.26
CA LEU A 365 12.25 8.65 11.65
C LEU A 365 13.12 8.60 10.39
N PHE A 366 13.81 9.68 10.05
CA PHE A 366 14.74 9.73 8.93
C PHE A 366 16.06 9.02 9.25
N GLN A 367 16.56 9.25 10.47
CA GLN A 367 17.72 8.61 11.07
C GLN A 367 17.40 8.37 12.56
N LYS A 368 18.19 7.56 13.26
CA LYS A 368 18.00 7.35 14.71
C LYS A 368 18.01 8.63 15.53
N SER A 369 18.77 9.64 15.08
CA SER A 369 18.87 10.96 15.70
C SER A 369 17.88 11.98 15.15
N ASP A 370 17.16 11.67 14.09
CA ASP A 370 16.30 12.60 13.35
C ASP A 370 14.87 12.07 13.26
N ARG A 371 14.11 12.33 14.32
CA ARG A 371 12.67 12.06 14.40
C ARG A 371 11.91 13.37 14.26
N VAL A 372 11.00 13.44 13.33
CA VAL A 372 10.16 14.60 13.07
C VAL A 372 8.69 14.30 13.34
N ASP A 373 7.92 15.32 13.70
CA ASP A 373 6.47 15.26 13.69
C ASP A 373 5.97 15.35 12.24
N MET A 374 5.26 14.33 11.79
CA MET A 374 4.71 14.25 10.44
C MET A 374 3.33 13.55 10.48
N PRO A 375 2.31 14.22 11.02
CA PRO A 375 0.99 13.61 11.20
C PRO A 375 0.32 13.24 9.87
N ASP A 376 0.65 13.95 8.79
CA ASP A 376 0.11 13.70 7.45
C ASP A 376 0.99 12.74 6.62
N PHE A 377 1.97 12.05 7.23
CA PHE A 377 2.77 11.06 6.51
C PHE A 377 1.93 9.89 6.00
N ASN A 378 0.94 9.44 6.77
CA ASN A 378 0.01 8.38 6.39
C ASN A 378 -1.41 8.84 6.71
N VAL A 379 -2.22 9.09 5.69
CA VAL A 379 -3.57 9.64 5.82
C VAL A 379 -4.56 8.67 5.21
N PHE A 380 -5.61 8.28 5.96
CA PHE A 380 -6.59 7.28 5.52
C PHE A 380 -7.99 7.86 5.26
N PHE A 381 -8.28 9.04 5.82
CA PHE A 381 -9.58 9.69 5.69
C PHE A 381 -9.51 11.23 5.65
N ASP A 382 -8.72 11.85 6.53
CA ASP A 382 -8.51 13.31 6.52
C ASP A 382 -8.09 13.77 5.12
N HIS A 383 -8.33 15.02 4.77
CA HIS A 383 -8.07 15.55 3.42
C HIS A 383 -8.82 14.82 2.29
N TYR A 384 -9.91 14.13 2.63
CA TYR A 384 -10.67 13.26 1.71
C TYR A 384 -9.81 12.16 1.08
N ALA A 385 -8.87 11.61 1.84
CA ALA A 385 -7.92 10.61 1.38
C ALA A 385 -8.59 9.38 0.75
N SER A 386 -9.74 8.99 1.28
CA SER A 386 -10.48 7.80 0.80
C SER A 386 -11.28 8.03 -0.48
N TYR A 387 -11.46 9.28 -0.93
CA TYR A 387 -12.18 9.60 -2.15
C TYR A 387 -11.30 9.36 -3.40
N PRO A 388 -11.73 8.53 -4.37
CA PRO A 388 -10.94 8.21 -5.55
C PRO A 388 -11.04 9.32 -6.62
N TYR A 389 -10.18 10.33 -6.53
CA TYR A 389 -10.18 11.47 -7.45
C TYR A 389 -9.75 11.08 -8.86
N TYR A 390 -10.41 11.60 -9.89
CA TYR A 390 -10.00 11.44 -11.29
C TYR A 390 -8.63 12.07 -11.56
N SER A 391 -8.34 13.19 -10.92
CA SER A 391 -7.02 13.84 -11.03
C SER A 391 -5.88 12.91 -10.58
N ASP A 392 -6.08 12.07 -9.57
CA ASP A 392 -5.09 11.10 -9.13
C ASP A 392 -4.82 10.04 -10.22
N ALA A 393 -5.89 9.48 -10.81
CA ALA A 393 -5.76 8.55 -11.93
C ALA A 393 -5.05 9.17 -13.14
N ILE A 394 -5.35 10.43 -13.46
CA ILE A 394 -4.74 11.18 -14.56
C ILE A 394 -3.24 11.37 -14.30
N TRP A 395 -2.82 11.67 -13.05
CA TRP A 395 -1.41 11.78 -12.74
C TRP A 395 -0.65 10.48 -13.07
N PHE A 396 -1.17 9.31 -12.69
CA PHE A 396 -0.56 8.02 -13.06
C PHE A 396 -0.46 7.85 -14.57
N LEU A 397 -1.49 8.20 -15.33
CA LEU A 397 -1.47 8.14 -16.78
C LEU A 397 -0.41 9.07 -17.37
N THR A 398 -0.23 10.27 -16.81
CA THR A 398 0.83 11.19 -17.23
C THR A 398 2.22 10.62 -16.92
N GLN A 399 2.42 10.00 -15.75
CA GLN A 399 3.71 9.36 -15.46
C GLN A 399 3.95 8.14 -16.36
N MET A 400 2.94 7.33 -16.66
CA MET A 400 3.06 6.23 -17.63
C MET A 400 3.48 6.75 -19.01
N ARG A 401 2.95 7.87 -19.45
CA ARG A 401 3.36 8.52 -20.71
C ARG A 401 4.77 9.11 -20.60
N ARG A 402 5.05 9.85 -19.54
CA ARG A 402 6.36 10.47 -19.29
C ARG A 402 7.51 9.47 -19.37
N TRP A 403 7.30 8.26 -18.88
CA TRP A 403 8.34 7.22 -18.77
C TRP A 403 8.27 6.17 -19.87
N GLY A 404 7.38 6.34 -20.90
CA GLY A 404 7.33 5.47 -22.08
C GLY A 404 6.51 4.19 -21.94
N GLN A 405 5.75 4.00 -20.85
CA GLN A 405 4.81 2.89 -20.72
C GLN A 405 3.58 3.06 -21.63
N ILE A 406 3.18 4.29 -21.87
CA ILE A 406 2.27 4.69 -22.96
C ILE A 406 3.15 5.28 -24.05
N THR A 407 3.31 4.54 -25.15
CA THR A 407 4.25 4.85 -26.23
C THR A 407 3.76 5.97 -27.14
N GLU A 408 2.46 6.04 -27.39
CA GLU A 408 1.87 7.02 -28.30
C GLU A 408 1.34 8.25 -27.58
N PRO A 409 1.42 9.45 -28.17
CA PRO A 409 0.74 10.66 -27.69
C PRO A 409 -0.77 10.42 -27.56
N LYS A 410 -1.38 11.00 -26.54
CA LYS A 410 -2.82 10.92 -26.29
C LYS A 410 -3.38 12.32 -26.05
N PRO A 411 -4.59 12.64 -26.57
CA PRO A 411 -5.24 13.90 -26.25
C PRO A 411 -5.75 13.93 -24.80
N ASP A 412 -5.96 15.10 -24.23
CA ASP A 412 -6.48 15.28 -22.87
C ASP A 412 -7.76 14.46 -22.62
N SER A 413 -8.67 14.42 -23.59
CA SER A 413 -9.92 13.65 -23.48
C SER A 413 -9.68 12.18 -23.18
N TRP A 414 -8.61 11.58 -23.71
CA TRP A 414 -8.27 10.18 -23.47
C TRP A 414 -7.89 9.93 -21.99
N TYR A 415 -7.15 10.87 -21.38
CA TYR A 415 -6.77 10.78 -19.96
C TYR A 415 -8.01 10.83 -19.07
N HIS A 416 -8.90 11.79 -19.32
CA HIS A 416 -10.14 11.95 -18.58
C HIS A 416 -11.08 10.74 -18.71
N GLU A 417 -11.28 10.25 -19.93
CA GLU A 417 -12.13 9.10 -20.19
C GLU A 417 -11.57 7.81 -19.57
N THR A 418 -10.24 7.65 -19.60
CA THR A 418 -9.58 6.48 -18.99
C THR A 418 -9.69 6.53 -17.47
N ALA A 419 -9.46 7.69 -16.85
CA ALA A 419 -9.62 7.87 -15.40
C ALA A 419 -11.04 7.50 -14.94
N LYS A 420 -12.07 7.98 -15.64
CA LYS A 420 -13.49 7.70 -15.34
C LYS A 420 -13.89 6.22 -15.51
N LYS A 421 -13.17 5.45 -16.34
CA LYS A 421 -13.41 4.00 -16.48
C LYS A 421 -12.90 3.21 -15.29
N VAL A 422 -11.93 3.74 -14.54
CA VAL A 422 -11.20 3.02 -13.49
C VAL A 422 -11.57 3.52 -12.10
N TYR A 423 -11.49 4.83 -11.88
CA TYR A 423 -11.81 5.44 -10.59
C TYR A 423 -13.30 5.75 -10.53
N ARG A 424 -13.96 5.28 -9.47
CA ARG A 424 -15.42 5.28 -9.34
C ARG A 424 -15.88 6.06 -8.11
N PRO A 425 -15.69 7.40 -8.13
CA PRO A 425 -16.19 8.26 -7.07
C PRO A 425 -17.72 8.27 -6.95
N ASP A 426 -18.43 7.88 -7.99
CA ASP A 426 -19.88 7.66 -7.97
C ASP A 426 -20.27 6.58 -6.95
N ILE A 427 -19.63 5.40 -6.98
CA ILE A 427 -19.87 4.32 -6.01
C ILE A 427 -19.48 4.76 -4.59
N TYR A 428 -18.36 5.50 -4.45
CA TYR A 428 -17.94 6.05 -3.16
C TYR A 428 -19.01 6.98 -2.58
N MET A 429 -19.56 7.90 -3.39
CA MET A 429 -20.58 8.84 -2.93
C MET A 429 -21.91 8.16 -2.62
N ASP A 430 -22.31 7.14 -3.38
CA ASP A 430 -23.49 6.34 -3.06
C ASP A 430 -23.35 5.66 -1.69
N ALA A 431 -22.16 5.11 -1.37
CA ALA A 431 -21.86 4.55 -0.04
C ALA A 431 -21.82 5.63 1.06
N ALA A 432 -21.28 6.82 0.77
CA ALA A 432 -21.24 7.95 1.67
C ALA A 432 -22.66 8.44 2.03
N ASP A 433 -23.53 8.55 1.03
CA ASP A 433 -24.93 8.97 1.22
C ASP A 433 -25.69 7.98 2.12
N LEU A 434 -25.42 6.68 2.00
CA LEU A 434 -25.98 5.66 2.90
C LEU A 434 -25.47 5.86 4.33
N LEU A 435 -24.18 6.06 4.54
CA LEU A 435 -23.60 6.31 5.87
C LEU A 435 -24.14 7.60 6.53
N ILE A 436 -24.39 8.65 5.74
CA ILE A 436 -25.01 9.89 6.20
C ILE A 436 -26.46 9.63 6.61
N LYS A 437 -27.23 8.93 5.79
CA LYS A 437 -28.61 8.57 6.05
C LYS A 437 -28.77 7.70 7.29
N GLU A 438 -27.85 6.78 7.52
CA GLU A 438 -27.78 5.93 8.72
C GLU A 438 -27.29 6.69 9.98
N GLY A 439 -26.87 7.95 9.84
CA GLY A 439 -26.34 8.75 10.94
C GLY A 439 -24.96 8.30 11.45
N LYS A 440 -24.28 7.42 10.70
CA LYS A 440 -22.94 6.92 11.05
C LYS A 440 -21.85 7.96 10.79
N LEU A 441 -22.02 8.78 9.73
CA LEU A 441 -21.13 9.88 9.34
C LEU A 441 -21.95 11.11 8.94
N SER A 442 -21.30 12.26 8.77
CA SER A 442 -21.96 13.53 8.39
C SER A 442 -21.53 13.98 6.99
N ALA A 443 -22.34 14.83 6.34
CA ALA A 443 -22.02 15.37 5.02
C ALA A 443 -20.69 16.14 5.00
N SER A 444 -20.29 16.75 6.13
CA SER A 444 -18.99 17.43 6.24
C SER A 444 -17.78 16.51 6.19
N ASP A 445 -17.98 15.20 6.32
CA ASP A 445 -16.91 14.20 6.21
C ASP A 445 -16.53 13.88 4.75
N PHE A 446 -17.30 14.40 3.77
CA PHE A 446 -17.18 14.05 2.36
C PHE A 446 -17.04 15.28 1.46
N PRO A 447 -16.39 15.14 0.28
CA PRO A 447 -16.25 16.24 -0.69
C PRO A 447 -17.54 16.42 -1.53
N MET A 448 -18.62 16.90 -0.91
CA MET A 448 -19.97 16.95 -1.51
C MET A 448 -20.08 17.78 -2.80
N ASP A 449 -19.23 18.82 -2.97
CA ASP A 449 -19.27 19.76 -4.09
C ASP A 449 -18.15 19.53 -5.12
N THR A 450 -17.52 18.34 -5.15
CA THR A 450 -16.40 18.06 -6.04
C THR A 450 -16.86 17.63 -7.44
N ASP A 451 -16.10 18.05 -8.46
CA ASP A 451 -16.19 17.52 -9.85
C ASP A 451 -15.31 16.26 -10.07
N GLY A 452 -14.71 15.72 -9.00
CA GLY A 452 -13.80 14.59 -9.02
C GLY A 452 -12.34 14.99 -9.25
N TYR A 453 -12.00 16.28 -9.20
CA TYR A 453 -10.65 16.80 -9.34
C TYR A 453 -10.21 17.48 -8.05
N LYS A 454 -8.97 17.23 -7.63
CA LYS A 454 -8.33 17.99 -6.55
C LYS A 454 -8.11 19.42 -6.97
N ALA A 455 -8.02 20.33 -5.99
CA ALA A 455 -7.59 21.71 -6.26
C ALA A 455 -6.18 21.72 -6.89
N PRO A 456 -5.87 22.71 -7.75
CA PRO A 456 -4.53 22.88 -8.27
C PRO A 456 -3.50 22.96 -7.15
N THR A 457 -2.36 22.30 -7.33
CA THR A 457 -1.26 22.33 -6.37
C THR A 457 0.08 22.48 -7.08
N ALA A 458 0.99 23.21 -6.45
CA ALA A 458 2.41 23.27 -6.80
C ALA A 458 3.29 22.63 -5.71
N ASP A 459 2.69 21.88 -4.79
CA ASP A 459 3.37 21.20 -3.68
C ASP A 459 4.11 19.93 -4.15
N PHE A 460 4.84 20.07 -5.27
CA PHE A 460 5.79 19.09 -5.79
C PHE A 460 7.22 19.55 -5.48
N ILE A 461 8.13 18.59 -5.33
CA ILE A 461 9.54 18.85 -4.99
C ILE A 461 10.24 19.79 -6.00
N ASP A 462 9.76 19.85 -7.24
CA ASP A 462 10.24 20.74 -8.30
C ASP A 462 9.33 21.98 -8.52
N GLY A 463 8.25 22.11 -7.75
CA GLY A 463 7.30 23.22 -7.83
C GLY A 463 6.43 23.23 -9.11
N VAL A 464 6.38 22.13 -9.86
CA VAL A 464 5.54 22.04 -11.07
C VAL A 464 4.07 21.95 -10.67
N GLU A 465 3.26 22.89 -11.15
CA GLU A 465 1.83 22.94 -10.88
C GLU A 465 1.07 21.83 -11.61
N TYR A 466 0.15 21.18 -10.89
CA TYR A 466 -0.72 20.12 -11.37
C TYR A 466 -2.17 20.29 -10.88
N ASP A 467 -3.15 20.04 -11.76
CA ASP A 467 -4.59 20.05 -11.43
C ASP A 467 -5.37 18.86 -12.03
N GLY A 468 -4.73 18.05 -12.86
CA GLY A 468 -5.34 16.95 -13.60
C GLY A 468 -6.23 17.37 -14.76
N LYS A 469 -6.43 18.67 -15.04
CA LYS A 469 -7.34 19.16 -16.09
C LYS A 469 -6.66 19.35 -17.44
N ASP A 470 -5.33 19.60 -17.45
CA ASP A 470 -4.48 19.75 -18.64
C ASP A 470 -3.31 18.74 -18.59
N PRO A 471 -3.56 17.43 -18.76
CA PRO A 471 -2.51 16.40 -18.67
C PRO A 471 -1.42 16.55 -19.73
N VAL A 472 -1.75 16.97 -20.95
CA VAL A 472 -0.78 17.20 -22.01
C VAL A 472 0.08 18.42 -21.70
N GLY A 473 -0.51 19.51 -21.20
CA GLY A 473 0.23 20.69 -20.75
C GLY A 473 1.14 20.39 -19.55
N TYR A 474 0.68 19.55 -18.60
CA TYR A 474 1.50 19.10 -17.47
C TYR A 474 2.73 18.32 -17.92
N LEU A 475 2.59 17.38 -18.87
CA LEU A 475 3.72 16.63 -19.42
C LEU A 475 4.80 17.52 -20.04
N LYS A 476 4.41 18.62 -20.69
CA LYS A 476 5.34 19.58 -21.32
C LYS A 476 6.20 20.37 -20.33
N LYS A 477 5.77 20.47 -19.06
CA LYS A 477 6.48 21.21 -18.02
C LYS A 477 7.75 20.50 -17.55
N HIS A 478 7.89 19.18 -17.76
CA HIS A 478 9.03 18.40 -17.27
C HIS A 478 10.23 18.48 -18.21
N GLU A 479 11.43 18.70 -17.67
CA GLU A 479 12.67 18.70 -18.44
C GLU A 479 13.09 17.30 -18.89
N ILE A 480 12.99 16.32 -17.96
CA ILE A 480 13.27 14.90 -18.21
C ILE A 480 11.95 14.15 -18.36
N GLY A 481 11.77 13.53 -19.50
CA GLY A 481 10.58 12.78 -19.87
C GLY A 481 10.52 12.52 -21.37
N ASN A 482 9.66 11.61 -21.80
CA ASN A 482 9.42 11.41 -23.22
C ASN A 482 8.72 12.65 -23.80
N LYS A 483 9.40 13.32 -24.75
CA LYS A 483 8.95 14.55 -25.39
C LYS A 483 8.49 14.35 -26.83
N ASP A 484 8.53 13.09 -27.32
CA ASP A 484 8.12 12.79 -28.68
C ASP A 484 6.61 13.10 -28.83
N GLU A 485 6.31 14.26 -29.41
CA GLU A 485 4.96 14.73 -29.75
C GLU A 485 3.93 14.59 -28.61
N VAL A 486 4.17 15.29 -27.50
CA VAL A 486 3.18 15.41 -26.44
C VAL A 486 2.00 16.24 -26.90
#